data_c1982b71e9eaad5cf1eb2c80b61dd79b
#
_entry.id   c1982b71e9eaad5cf1eb2c80b61dd79b
#
_cell.length_a   1.000
_cell.length_b   1.000
_cell.length_c   1.000
_cell.angle_alpha   90.00
_cell.angle_beta   90.00
_cell.angle_gamma   90.00
#
_symmetry.space_group_name_H-M   'P 1'
#
loop_
_entity.id
_entity.type
_entity.pdbx_description
1 polymer ?
#
loop_
_entity_poly.entity_id
_entity_poly.type
_entity_poly.pdbx_seq_one_letter_code
_entity_poly.pdbx_strand_id
1 'polypeptide(L)'
;MASIQKRGKKYAVVYTYDDSKGEKKQKWETFITKKEALKRKAAVENEINNGTFIPPSELTVKDFLRDFVELYGTKRWGLSVYASNNGLISNYINPLIGDEIVQDINRRSVDQFIQKLQKTPPIETPYRHARTDFVTPCTIEKIIKLMRCAFHQAVRWDIIGKNPFEDAILPKREKKVRAIWTADIIRDALNHCSDGKLYVAINLAFACSMRMGEITGLTWDCVHISDEEIARDDAFVWIEKELARVDQKAINAVGEKDILFVFPRLMGGKSSTRLVLKKPKTESSIRKVWIPRTLAFILREWKEKQDKLKEFMGDD
;
A
#
# COMPACT_ATOMS: atom_id res chain seq x y z
N MET A 1 -0.30 -35.46 -25.43
CA MET A 1 -0.42 -35.31 -26.91
C MET A 1 -1.75 -34.65 -27.23
N ALA A 2 -1.77 -33.73 -28.18
CA ALA A 2 -2.99 -33.09 -28.64
C ALA A 2 -3.54 -33.80 -29.88
N SER A 3 -4.87 -33.96 -29.99
CA SER A 3 -5.54 -34.60 -31.15
C SER A 3 -6.54 -33.65 -31.77
N ILE A 4 -6.88 -33.87 -33.04
CA ILE A 4 -7.93 -33.07 -33.71
C ILE A 4 -9.10 -34.00 -34.04
N GLN A 5 -10.29 -33.60 -33.65
CA GLN A 5 -11.54 -34.31 -33.96
C GLN A 5 -12.45 -33.39 -34.81
N LYS A 6 -13.02 -33.96 -35.87
CA LYS A 6 -14.02 -33.29 -36.70
C LYS A 6 -15.41 -33.43 -36.05
N ARG A 7 -16.10 -32.31 -35.80
CA ARG A 7 -17.48 -32.26 -35.27
C ARG A 7 -18.37 -31.51 -36.22
N GLY A 8 -19.05 -32.24 -37.07
CA GLY A 8 -19.90 -31.63 -38.11
C GLY A 8 -19.08 -30.70 -39.01
N LYS A 9 -19.40 -29.41 -39.03
CA LYS A 9 -18.71 -28.37 -39.84
C LYS A 9 -17.51 -27.72 -39.13
N LYS A 10 -17.19 -28.15 -37.86
CA LYS A 10 -16.13 -27.56 -37.02
C LYS A 10 -15.05 -28.61 -36.67
N TYR A 11 -13.91 -28.12 -36.19
CA TYR A 11 -12.78 -28.94 -35.78
C TYR A 11 -12.46 -28.65 -34.30
N ALA A 12 -12.35 -29.70 -33.48
CA ALA A 12 -11.98 -29.56 -32.10
C ALA A 12 -10.54 -30.05 -31.87
N VAL A 13 -9.73 -29.25 -31.19
CA VAL A 13 -8.42 -29.65 -30.63
C VAL A 13 -8.67 -30.15 -29.24
N VAL A 14 -8.23 -31.39 -28.98
CA VAL A 14 -8.41 -32.05 -27.68
C VAL A 14 -7.04 -32.37 -27.12
N TYR A 15 -6.78 -31.93 -25.90
CA TYR A 15 -5.54 -32.23 -25.19
C TYR A 15 -5.77 -32.45 -23.71
N THR A 16 -4.93 -33.30 -23.12
CA THR A 16 -4.95 -33.60 -21.69
C THR A 16 -3.86 -32.79 -21.01
N TYR A 17 -4.16 -32.28 -19.83
CA TYR A 17 -3.24 -31.54 -18.98
C TYR A 17 -3.48 -31.92 -17.51
N ASP A 18 -2.47 -31.71 -16.66
CA ASP A 18 -2.60 -31.85 -15.23
C ASP A 18 -3.01 -30.47 -14.65
N ASP A 19 -4.09 -30.45 -13.84
CA ASP A 19 -4.52 -29.22 -13.17
C ASP A 19 -3.63 -28.90 -11.95
N SER A 20 -3.91 -27.80 -11.26
CA SER A 20 -3.17 -27.36 -10.07
C SER A 20 -3.18 -28.38 -8.90
N LYS A 21 -4.06 -29.40 -8.95
CA LYS A 21 -4.16 -30.48 -7.97
C LYS A 21 -3.48 -31.76 -8.45
N GLY A 22 -2.89 -31.75 -9.64
CA GLY A 22 -2.31 -32.95 -10.28
C GLY A 22 -3.33 -33.90 -10.89
N GLU A 23 -4.60 -33.48 -11.03
CA GLU A 23 -5.64 -34.25 -11.67
C GLU A 23 -5.57 -34.12 -13.21
N LYS A 24 -5.66 -35.21 -13.94
CA LYS A 24 -5.70 -35.17 -15.39
C LYS A 24 -7.04 -34.67 -15.90
N LYS A 25 -7.02 -33.50 -16.53
CA LYS A 25 -8.19 -32.90 -17.18
C LYS A 25 -8.02 -32.84 -18.68
N GLN A 26 -9.14 -32.75 -19.39
CA GLN A 26 -9.18 -32.68 -20.85
C GLN A 26 -9.82 -31.36 -21.28
N LYS A 27 -9.13 -30.61 -22.16
CA LYS A 27 -9.64 -29.38 -22.75
C LYS A 27 -10.04 -29.62 -24.20
N TRP A 28 -11.17 -29.03 -24.56
CA TRP A 28 -11.71 -29.04 -25.91
C TRP A 28 -11.78 -27.60 -26.42
N GLU A 29 -11.05 -27.29 -27.50
CA GLU A 29 -11.08 -25.99 -28.15
C GLU A 29 -11.63 -26.16 -29.57
N THR A 30 -12.72 -25.45 -29.92
CA THR A 30 -13.42 -25.60 -31.20
C THR A 30 -13.07 -24.48 -32.15
N PHE A 31 -12.71 -24.85 -33.41
CA PHE A 31 -12.31 -23.95 -34.48
C PHE A 31 -13.20 -24.14 -35.71
N ILE A 32 -13.36 -23.08 -36.50
CA ILE A 32 -14.18 -23.12 -37.73
C ILE A 32 -13.42 -23.83 -38.84
N THR A 33 -12.09 -23.63 -38.93
CA THR A 33 -11.25 -24.20 -39.97
C THR A 33 -10.27 -25.24 -39.47
N LYS A 34 -9.96 -26.24 -40.29
CA LYS A 34 -8.94 -27.25 -40.01
C LYS A 34 -7.56 -26.62 -39.84
N LYS A 35 -7.25 -25.54 -40.57
CA LYS A 35 -5.97 -24.83 -40.51
C LYS A 35 -5.74 -24.18 -39.14
N GLU A 36 -6.77 -23.54 -38.58
CA GLU A 36 -6.71 -22.99 -37.22
C GLU A 36 -6.50 -24.08 -36.14
N ALA A 37 -7.25 -25.17 -36.25
CA ALA A 37 -7.10 -26.31 -35.35
C ALA A 37 -5.69 -26.92 -35.41
N LEU A 38 -5.11 -27.06 -36.62
CA LEU A 38 -3.72 -27.54 -36.77
C LEU A 38 -2.72 -26.57 -36.15
N LYS A 39 -2.89 -25.28 -36.38
CA LYS A 39 -2.03 -24.24 -35.77
C LYS A 39 -2.08 -24.29 -34.25
N ARG A 40 -3.29 -24.40 -33.68
CA ARG A 40 -3.46 -24.50 -32.21
C ARG A 40 -2.88 -25.78 -31.64
N LYS A 41 -3.10 -26.92 -32.32
CA LYS A 41 -2.50 -28.19 -31.92
C LYS A 41 -0.96 -28.09 -31.82
N ALA A 42 -0.33 -27.59 -32.89
CA ALA A 42 1.12 -27.40 -32.92
C ALA A 42 1.62 -26.46 -31.83
N ALA A 43 0.88 -25.37 -31.55
CA ALA A 43 1.22 -24.45 -30.45
C ALA A 43 1.18 -25.15 -29.10
N VAL A 44 0.10 -25.88 -28.78
CA VAL A 44 -0.04 -26.63 -27.51
C VAL A 44 1.06 -27.67 -27.36
N GLU A 45 1.38 -28.43 -28.42
CA GLU A 45 2.46 -29.43 -28.39
C GLU A 45 3.83 -28.78 -28.15
N ASN A 46 4.11 -27.62 -28.78
CA ASN A 46 5.34 -26.87 -28.54
C ASN A 46 5.39 -26.32 -27.11
N GLU A 47 4.29 -25.75 -26.61
CA GLU A 47 4.20 -25.25 -25.23
C GLU A 47 4.48 -26.36 -24.20
N ILE A 48 3.90 -27.56 -24.41
CA ILE A 48 4.13 -28.73 -23.55
C ILE A 48 5.59 -29.19 -23.64
N ASN A 49 6.13 -29.32 -24.86
CA ASN A 49 7.51 -29.81 -25.06
C ASN A 49 8.56 -28.86 -24.49
N ASN A 50 8.28 -27.53 -24.53
CA ASN A 50 9.16 -26.50 -23.97
C ASN A 50 8.93 -26.24 -22.49
N GLY A 51 7.96 -26.91 -21.83
CA GLY A 51 7.62 -26.68 -20.43
C GLY A 51 6.97 -25.30 -20.16
N THR A 52 6.44 -24.64 -21.20
CA THR A 52 5.79 -23.31 -21.10
C THR A 52 4.28 -23.38 -21.16
N PHE A 53 3.71 -24.58 -21.16
CA PHE A 53 2.27 -24.81 -21.18
C PHE A 53 1.64 -24.36 -19.87
N ILE A 54 0.70 -23.42 -19.95
CA ILE A 54 -0.09 -22.95 -18.80
C ILE A 54 -1.44 -23.65 -18.83
N PRO A 55 -1.77 -24.45 -17.81
CA PRO A 55 -3.08 -25.11 -17.75
C PRO A 55 -4.22 -24.11 -17.71
N PRO A 56 -5.35 -24.36 -18.40
CA PRO A 56 -6.54 -23.56 -18.25
C PRO A 56 -7.02 -23.52 -16.80
N SER A 57 -7.35 -22.33 -16.31
CA SER A 57 -7.78 -22.12 -14.94
C SER A 57 -9.06 -21.27 -14.91
N GLU A 58 -9.95 -21.58 -13.98
CA GLU A 58 -11.14 -20.80 -13.66
C GLU A 58 -10.91 -19.83 -12.49
N LEU A 59 -9.64 -19.60 -12.13
CA LEU A 59 -9.26 -18.72 -11.03
C LEU A 59 -9.73 -17.29 -11.31
N THR A 60 -10.59 -16.79 -10.43
CA THR A 60 -11.08 -15.41 -10.52
C THR A 60 -10.04 -14.40 -10.05
N VAL A 61 -10.12 -13.15 -10.51
CA VAL A 61 -9.26 -12.05 -10.04
C VAL A 61 -9.37 -11.88 -8.51
N LYS A 62 -10.58 -12.01 -7.96
CA LYS A 62 -10.82 -11.92 -6.51
C LYS A 62 -10.09 -13.00 -5.72
N ASP A 63 -10.18 -14.25 -6.14
CA ASP A 63 -9.51 -15.37 -5.47
C ASP A 63 -7.99 -15.27 -5.62
N PHE A 64 -7.52 -14.97 -6.83
CA PHE A 64 -6.10 -14.72 -7.07
C PHE A 64 -5.54 -13.59 -6.18
N LEU A 65 -6.25 -12.46 -6.06
CA LEU A 65 -5.80 -11.34 -5.22
C LEU A 65 -5.82 -11.69 -3.73
N ARG A 66 -6.75 -12.55 -3.28
CA ARG A 66 -6.71 -13.09 -1.91
C ARG A 66 -5.42 -13.86 -1.66
N ASP A 67 -5.09 -14.80 -2.55
CA ASP A 67 -3.88 -15.61 -2.46
C ASP A 67 -2.61 -14.76 -2.60
N PHE A 68 -2.63 -13.76 -3.48
CA PHE A 68 -1.54 -12.78 -3.63
C PHE A 68 -1.31 -11.97 -2.35
N VAL A 69 -2.35 -11.50 -1.70
CA VAL A 69 -2.23 -10.78 -0.42
C VAL A 69 -1.69 -11.70 0.66
N GLU A 70 -2.19 -12.93 0.76
CA GLU A 70 -1.79 -13.88 1.78
C GLU A 70 -0.34 -14.36 1.60
N LEU A 71 0.03 -14.81 0.41
CA LEU A 71 1.33 -15.44 0.16
C LEU A 71 2.46 -14.44 -0.09
N TYR A 72 2.15 -13.29 -0.69
CA TYR A 72 3.12 -12.26 -1.06
C TYR A 72 2.98 -11.00 -0.19
N GLY A 73 1.77 -10.47 -0.05
CA GLY A 73 1.51 -9.19 0.60
C GLY A 73 1.93 -9.18 2.07
N THR A 74 1.54 -10.19 2.83
CA THR A 74 1.88 -10.33 4.27
C THR A 74 3.38 -10.35 4.53
N LYS A 75 4.18 -10.89 3.59
CA LYS A 75 5.64 -11.02 3.71
C LYS A 75 6.40 -9.77 3.25
N ARG A 76 5.82 -8.99 2.34
CA ARG A 76 6.52 -7.89 1.64
C ARG A 76 6.03 -6.50 2.02
N TRP A 77 4.78 -6.38 2.46
CA TRP A 77 4.19 -5.09 2.75
C TRP A 77 4.34 -4.72 4.23
N GLY A 78 4.65 -3.46 4.49
CA GLY A 78 4.49 -2.90 5.83
C GLY A 78 3.01 -2.61 6.11
N LEU A 79 2.67 -2.39 7.38
CA LEU A 79 1.32 -2.23 7.91
C LEU A 79 0.43 -1.26 7.11
N SER A 80 0.95 -0.05 6.81
CA SER A 80 0.19 0.97 6.06
C SER A 80 -0.05 0.59 4.59
N VAL A 81 0.92 -0.10 3.97
CA VAL A 81 0.80 -0.58 2.58
C VAL A 81 -0.21 -1.71 2.50
N TYR A 82 -0.17 -2.65 3.45
CA TYR A 82 -1.14 -3.73 3.57
C TYR A 82 -2.58 -3.19 3.68
N ALA A 83 -2.83 -2.28 4.62
CA ALA A 83 -4.14 -1.67 4.80
C ALA A 83 -4.61 -0.90 3.54
N SER A 84 -3.70 -0.11 2.93
CA SER A 84 -4.02 0.65 1.71
C SER A 84 -4.34 -0.27 0.54
N ASN A 85 -3.55 -1.31 0.28
CA ASN A 85 -3.75 -2.22 -0.84
C ASN A 85 -5.02 -3.04 -0.67
N ASN A 86 -5.31 -3.55 0.54
CA ASN A 86 -6.58 -4.23 0.82
C ASN A 86 -7.78 -3.30 0.61
N GLY A 87 -7.67 -2.03 1.00
CA GLY A 87 -8.69 -1.03 0.72
C GLY A 87 -8.90 -0.82 -0.79
N LEU A 88 -7.84 -0.79 -1.59
CA LEU A 88 -7.98 -0.69 -3.06
C LEU A 88 -8.62 -1.94 -3.66
N ILE A 89 -8.23 -3.12 -3.19
CA ILE A 89 -8.78 -4.41 -3.66
C ILE A 89 -10.27 -4.49 -3.35
N SER A 90 -10.66 -4.27 -2.10
CA SER A 90 -12.05 -4.43 -1.66
C SER A 90 -13.00 -3.37 -2.22
N ASN A 91 -12.52 -2.13 -2.35
CA ASN A 91 -13.38 -1.00 -2.69
C ASN A 91 -13.49 -0.74 -4.19
N TYR A 92 -12.48 -1.10 -4.98
CA TYR A 92 -12.43 -0.75 -6.40
C TYR A 92 -12.17 -1.95 -7.31
N ILE A 93 -11.25 -2.86 -6.96
CA ILE A 93 -10.86 -3.91 -7.90
C ILE A 93 -11.90 -5.01 -7.91
N ASN A 94 -12.21 -5.59 -6.75
CA ASN A 94 -13.18 -6.68 -6.64
C ASN A 94 -14.58 -6.31 -7.16
N PRO A 95 -15.14 -5.11 -6.89
CA PRO A 95 -16.43 -4.74 -7.42
C PRO A 95 -16.50 -4.57 -8.94
N LEU A 96 -15.36 -4.28 -9.60
CA LEU A 96 -15.34 -3.95 -11.03
C LEU A 96 -14.89 -5.10 -11.92
N ILE A 97 -13.97 -5.94 -11.45
CA ILE A 97 -13.37 -7.05 -12.22
C ILE A 97 -13.10 -8.30 -11.37
N GLY A 98 -13.55 -8.35 -10.12
CA GLY A 98 -13.23 -9.44 -9.20
C GLY A 98 -13.69 -10.81 -9.68
N ASP A 99 -14.83 -10.88 -10.36
CA ASP A 99 -15.42 -12.12 -10.86
C ASP A 99 -14.89 -12.53 -12.25
N GLU A 100 -14.05 -11.70 -12.89
CA GLU A 100 -13.43 -12.04 -14.17
C GLU A 100 -12.33 -13.09 -13.96
N ILE A 101 -12.12 -14.00 -14.93
CA ILE A 101 -11.07 -15.00 -14.89
C ILE A 101 -9.72 -14.35 -15.18
N VAL A 102 -8.69 -14.66 -14.37
CA VAL A 102 -7.35 -14.06 -14.50
C VAL A 102 -6.77 -14.25 -15.90
N GLN A 103 -6.96 -15.44 -16.51
CA GLN A 103 -6.44 -15.78 -17.84
C GLN A 103 -7.17 -15.05 -18.97
N ASP A 104 -8.38 -14.54 -18.74
CA ASP A 104 -9.17 -13.82 -19.74
C ASP A 104 -8.87 -12.32 -19.75
N ILE A 105 -8.17 -11.82 -18.73
CA ILE A 105 -7.75 -10.42 -18.64
C ILE A 105 -6.68 -10.14 -19.71
N ASN A 106 -7.04 -9.28 -20.65
CA ASN A 106 -6.17 -8.84 -21.73
C ASN A 106 -5.97 -7.30 -21.70
N ARG A 107 -5.12 -6.75 -22.58
CA ARG A 107 -4.87 -5.29 -22.64
C ARG A 107 -6.14 -4.46 -22.81
N ARG A 108 -7.09 -4.92 -23.66
CA ARG A 108 -8.36 -4.24 -23.85
C ARG A 108 -9.21 -4.25 -22.59
N SER A 109 -9.22 -5.37 -21.84
CA SER A 109 -9.91 -5.44 -20.54
C SER A 109 -9.31 -4.45 -19.54
N VAL A 110 -7.99 -4.26 -19.56
CA VAL A 110 -7.30 -3.27 -18.70
C VAL A 110 -7.73 -1.84 -19.05
N ASP A 111 -7.77 -1.48 -20.34
CA ASP A 111 -8.22 -0.16 -20.78
C ASP A 111 -9.68 0.10 -20.38
N GLN A 112 -10.55 -0.89 -20.53
CA GLN A 112 -11.96 -0.82 -20.10
C GLN A 112 -12.06 -0.68 -18.57
N PHE A 113 -11.23 -1.38 -17.81
CA PHE A 113 -11.17 -1.25 -16.35
C PHE A 113 -10.75 0.17 -15.93
N ILE A 114 -9.74 0.76 -16.57
CA ILE A 114 -9.34 2.15 -16.32
C ILE A 114 -10.50 3.11 -16.62
N GLN A 115 -11.23 2.91 -17.71
CA GLN A 115 -12.40 3.74 -18.04
C GLN A 115 -13.53 3.59 -16.99
N LYS A 116 -13.78 2.38 -16.51
CA LYS A 116 -14.74 2.14 -15.40
C LYS A 116 -14.30 2.91 -14.14
N LEU A 117 -13.00 2.84 -13.76
CA LEU A 117 -12.46 3.55 -12.59
C LEU A 117 -12.63 5.08 -12.69
N GLN A 118 -12.45 5.67 -13.88
CA GLN A 118 -12.64 7.10 -14.11
C GLN A 118 -14.08 7.58 -13.89
N LYS A 119 -15.06 6.67 -13.96
CA LYS A 119 -16.49 6.92 -13.76
C LYS A 119 -16.99 6.41 -12.41
N THR A 120 -16.12 5.82 -11.59
CA THR A 120 -16.47 5.28 -10.28
C THR A 120 -16.37 6.39 -9.23
N PRO A 121 -17.38 6.58 -8.38
CA PRO A 121 -17.29 7.51 -7.25
C PRO A 121 -16.22 7.05 -6.24
N PRO A 122 -15.54 7.99 -5.56
CA PRO A 122 -14.65 7.64 -4.48
C PRO A 122 -15.43 7.10 -3.27
N ILE A 123 -14.80 6.20 -2.51
CA ILE A 123 -15.42 5.65 -1.31
C ILE A 123 -15.38 6.71 -0.20
N GLU A 124 -16.55 7.00 0.33
CA GLU A 124 -16.75 7.87 1.49
C GLU A 124 -16.79 7.05 2.79
N THR A 125 -16.37 7.67 3.85
CA THR A 125 -16.49 7.14 5.20
C THR A 125 -17.12 8.21 6.10
N PRO A 126 -17.69 7.86 7.28
CA PRO A 126 -18.25 8.86 8.20
C PRO A 126 -17.29 10.00 8.59
N TYR A 127 -15.98 9.77 8.43
CA TYR A 127 -14.93 10.72 8.80
C TYR A 127 -14.20 11.33 7.60
N ARG A 128 -14.55 10.94 6.37
CA ARG A 128 -13.88 11.39 5.15
C ARG A 128 -14.86 11.50 3.99
N HIS A 129 -15.26 12.72 3.71
CA HIS A 129 -16.03 13.03 2.51
C HIS A 129 -15.16 13.10 1.27
N ALA A 130 -15.72 12.71 0.15
CA ALA A 130 -15.08 12.83 -1.14
C ALA A 130 -14.90 14.31 -1.51
N ARG A 131 -13.76 14.62 -2.10
CA ARG A 131 -13.45 15.96 -2.63
C ARG A 131 -13.62 16.07 -4.13
N THR A 132 -14.00 14.95 -4.76
CA THR A 132 -14.16 14.81 -6.21
C THR A 132 -15.30 13.84 -6.48
N ASP A 133 -16.01 14.03 -7.57
CA ASP A 133 -17.14 13.18 -7.97
C ASP A 133 -16.68 11.78 -8.37
N PHE A 134 -15.47 11.66 -8.90
CA PHE A 134 -14.90 10.40 -9.36
C PHE A 134 -13.52 10.13 -8.77
N VAL A 135 -13.10 8.87 -8.86
CA VAL A 135 -11.77 8.41 -8.45
C VAL A 135 -10.68 9.21 -9.16
N THR A 136 -9.78 9.77 -8.38
CA THR A 136 -8.71 10.64 -8.92
C THR A 136 -7.66 9.87 -9.72
N PRO A 137 -6.99 10.51 -10.71
CA PRO A 137 -5.89 9.89 -11.44
C PRO A 137 -4.79 9.29 -10.54
N CYS A 138 -4.53 9.92 -9.40
CA CYS A 138 -3.58 9.41 -8.40
C CYS A 138 -4.02 8.08 -7.78
N THR A 139 -5.32 7.90 -7.54
CA THR A 139 -5.87 6.64 -7.01
C THR A 139 -5.87 5.56 -8.09
N ILE A 140 -6.24 5.91 -9.33
CA ILE A 140 -6.17 5.00 -10.48
C ILE A 140 -4.73 4.50 -10.68
N GLU A 141 -3.74 5.39 -10.63
CA GLU A 141 -2.32 5.02 -10.72
C GLU A 141 -1.91 4.00 -9.64
N LYS A 142 -2.37 4.19 -8.40
CA LYS A 142 -2.10 3.24 -7.29
C LYS A 142 -2.74 1.88 -7.56
N ILE A 143 -3.99 1.85 -8.04
CA ILE A 143 -4.70 0.62 -8.40
C ILE A 143 -3.94 -0.13 -9.50
N ILE A 144 -3.57 0.55 -10.57
CA ILE A 144 -2.87 -0.08 -11.70
C ILE A 144 -1.46 -0.53 -11.29
N LYS A 145 -0.74 0.20 -10.44
CA LYS A 145 0.54 -0.25 -9.88
C LYS A 145 0.39 -1.52 -9.04
N LEU A 146 -0.66 -1.62 -8.22
CA LEU A 146 -0.97 -2.82 -7.45
C LEU A 146 -1.28 -3.99 -8.38
N MET A 147 -2.16 -3.81 -9.36
CA MET A 147 -2.52 -4.83 -10.34
C MET A 147 -1.32 -5.28 -11.18
N ARG A 148 -0.47 -4.35 -11.60
CA ARG A 148 0.78 -4.67 -12.31
C ARG A 148 1.67 -5.57 -11.45
N CYS A 149 1.84 -5.24 -10.18
CA CYS A 149 2.61 -6.06 -9.24
C CYS A 149 1.99 -7.44 -9.03
N ALA A 150 0.67 -7.52 -8.83
CA ALA A 150 -0.04 -8.78 -8.67
C ALA A 150 0.06 -9.66 -9.92
N PHE A 151 -0.15 -9.10 -11.11
CA PHE A 151 -0.08 -9.84 -12.36
C PHE A 151 1.36 -10.22 -12.76
N HIS A 152 2.39 -9.49 -12.31
CA HIS A 152 3.77 -9.98 -12.36
C HIS A 152 3.97 -11.23 -11.51
N GLN A 153 3.32 -11.27 -10.33
CA GLN A 153 3.38 -12.47 -9.49
C GLN A 153 2.57 -13.62 -10.11
N ALA A 154 1.46 -13.35 -10.82
CA ALA A 154 0.71 -14.35 -11.56
C ALA A 154 1.57 -14.99 -12.69
N VAL A 155 2.41 -14.21 -13.36
CA VAL A 155 3.40 -14.73 -14.32
C VAL A 155 4.43 -15.63 -13.61
N ARG A 156 4.93 -15.24 -12.44
CA ARG A 156 5.89 -16.05 -11.67
C ARG A 156 5.30 -17.33 -11.08
N TRP A 157 4.00 -17.35 -10.89
CA TRP A 157 3.26 -18.53 -10.44
C TRP A 157 2.72 -19.37 -11.58
N ASP A 158 3.13 -19.08 -12.84
CA ASP A 158 2.72 -19.78 -14.05
C ASP A 158 1.20 -19.82 -14.26
N ILE A 159 0.47 -18.80 -13.73
CA ILE A 159 -0.98 -18.66 -13.90
C ILE A 159 -1.28 -18.05 -15.27
N ILE A 160 -0.44 -17.11 -15.74
CA ILE A 160 -0.52 -16.44 -17.04
C ILE A 160 0.88 -16.31 -17.66
N GLY A 161 0.94 -16.29 -19.00
CA GLY A 161 2.22 -16.16 -19.71
C GLY A 161 2.75 -14.73 -19.83
N LYS A 162 1.88 -13.71 -19.70
CA LYS A 162 2.24 -12.31 -19.87
C LYS A 162 1.36 -11.41 -19.01
N ASN A 163 1.95 -10.37 -18.45
CA ASN A 163 1.23 -9.39 -17.65
C ASN A 163 0.48 -8.38 -18.54
N PRO A 164 -0.86 -8.35 -18.56
CA PRO A 164 -1.62 -7.41 -19.37
C PRO A 164 -1.58 -5.96 -18.88
N PHE A 165 -1.19 -5.72 -17.61
CA PHE A 165 -1.10 -4.40 -16.99
C PHE A 165 0.24 -3.69 -17.25
N GLU A 166 1.22 -4.33 -17.94
CA GLU A 166 2.58 -3.80 -18.10
C GLU A 166 2.58 -2.41 -18.75
N ASP A 167 1.92 -2.32 -19.92
CA ASP A 167 1.92 -1.13 -20.75
C ASP A 167 0.63 -0.29 -20.59
N ALA A 168 -0.06 -0.41 -19.43
CA ALA A 168 -1.33 0.30 -19.21
C ALA A 168 -1.17 1.82 -19.27
N ILE A 169 -1.99 2.48 -20.07
CA ILE A 169 -1.99 3.93 -20.26
C ILE A 169 -2.79 4.59 -19.12
N LEU A 170 -2.13 5.39 -18.32
CA LEU A 170 -2.73 6.07 -17.17
C LEU A 170 -3.30 7.44 -17.56
N PRO A 171 -4.41 7.89 -16.93
CA PRO A 171 -4.92 9.23 -17.11
C PRO A 171 -3.89 10.28 -16.63
N LYS A 172 -3.81 11.41 -17.35
CA LYS A 172 -2.90 12.52 -17.01
C LYS A 172 -3.21 13.05 -15.62
N ARG A 173 -2.14 13.25 -14.85
CA ARG A 173 -2.22 13.85 -13.52
C ARG A 173 -1.86 15.33 -13.61
N GLU A 174 -2.74 16.18 -13.11
CA GLU A 174 -2.41 17.58 -12.88
C GLU A 174 -1.42 17.73 -11.72
N LYS A 175 -0.31 18.41 -11.96
CA LYS A 175 0.63 18.77 -10.91
C LYS A 175 0.08 19.97 -10.14
N LYS A 176 -0.43 19.74 -8.94
CA LYS A 176 -0.76 20.85 -8.03
C LYS A 176 0.52 21.38 -7.39
N VAL A 177 0.85 22.63 -7.65
CA VAL A 177 1.91 23.34 -6.94
C VAL A 177 1.39 23.60 -5.53
N ARG A 178 2.11 23.11 -4.52
CA ARG A 178 1.79 23.39 -3.11
C ARG A 178 2.52 24.65 -2.69
N ALA A 179 1.82 25.54 -2.00
CA ALA A 179 2.46 26.66 -1.34
C ALA A 179 3.42 26.15 -0.25
N ILE A 180 4.61 26.69 -0.25
CA ILE A 180 5.64 26.44 0.77
C ILE A 180 5.58 27.62 1.74
N TRP A 181 5.52 27.34 3.02
CA TRP A 181 5.55 28.39 4.03
C TRP A 181 6.94 29.02 4.07
N THR A 182 6.95 30.34 3.99
CA THR A 182 8.16 31.14 4.17
C THR A 182 8.47 31.34 5.66
N ALA A 183 9.68 31.79 5.98
CA ALA A 183 10.06 32.10 7.36
C ALA A 183 9.12 33.10 8.04
N ASP A 184 8.61 34.10 7.28
CA ASP A 184 7.68 35.09 7.79
C ASP A 184 6.32 34.50 8.14
N ILE A 185 5.78 33.64 7.28
CA ILE A 185 4.52 32.93 7.55
C ILE A 185 4.66 32.05 8.80
N ILE A 186 5.82 31.38 8.97
CA ILE A 186 6.05 30.53 10.14
C ILE A 186 6.17 31.36 11.40
N ARG A 187 6.88 32.51 11.36
CA ARG A 187 7.01 33.43 12.49
C ARG A 187 5.64 33.93 12.90
N ASP A 188 4.81 34.34 11.94
CA ASP A 188 3.46 34.79 12.19
C ASP A 188 2.58 33.69 12.79
N ALA A 189 2.64 32.47 12.25
CA ALA A 189 1.93 31.32 12.80
C ALA A 189 2.36 31.01 14.26
N LEU A 190 3.64 31.08 14.57
CA LEU A 190 4.15 30.89 15.93
C LEU A 190 3.70 32.00 16.90
N ASN A 191 3.66 33.25 16.46
CA ASN A 191 3.20 34.36 17.26
C ASN A 191 1.71 34.26 17.64
N HIS A 192 0.89 33.64 16.79
CA HIS A 192 -0.54 33.42 17.02
C HIS A 192 -0.87 32.05 17.61
N CYS A 193 0.13 31.18 17.83
CA CYS A 193 -0.07 29.81 18.32
C CYS A 193 -0.22 29.81 19.85
N SER A 194 -1.42 29.59 20.35
CA SER A 194 -1.72 29.46 21.78
C SER A 194 -1.59 28.01 22.30
N ASP A 195 -1.60 27.01 21.43
CA ASP A 195 -1.42 25.58 21.79
C ASP A 195 0.07 25.25 21.88
N GLY A 196 0.54 24.96 23.11
CA GLY A 196 1.95 24.63 23.35
C GLY A 196 2.43 23.37 22.64
N LYS A 197 1.58 22.36 22.43
CA LYS A 197 1.92 21.14 21.67
C LYS A 197 2.16 21.47 20.20
N LEU A 198 1.26 22.27 19.62
CA LEU A 198 1.37 22.71 18.23
C LEU A 198 2.59 23.63 18.05
N TYR A 199 2.85 24.53 19.00
CA TYR A 199 4.02 25.40 19.00
C TYR A 199 5.33 24.60 18.91
N VAL A 200 5.50 23.61 19.79
CA VAL A 200 6.67 22.73 19.79
C VAL A 200 6.75 21.92 18.47
N ALA A 201 5.62 21.39 17.99
CA ALA A 201 5.59 20.60 16.76
C ALA A 201 5.99 21.42 15.51
N ILE A 202 5.54 22.69 15.41
CA ILE A 202 5.94 23.59 14.32
C ILE A 202 7.45 23.86 14.37
N ASN A 203 8.01 24.14 15.57
CA ASN A 203 9.43 24.37 15.74
C ASN A 203 10.27 23.13 15.35
N LEU A 204 9.88 21.93 15.79
CA LEU A 204 10.55 20.67 15.41
C LEU A 204 10.45 20.40 13.90
N ALA A 205 9.27 20.61 13.30
CA ALA A 205 9.08 20.42 11.88
C ALA A 205 9.97 21.34 11.05
N PHE A 206 10.08 22.60 11.45
CA PHE A 206 10.78 23.60 10.69
C PHE A 206 12.30 23.60 10.93
N ALA A 207 12.74 23.56 12.19
CA ALA A 207 14.17 23.57 12.50
C ALA A 207 14.87 22.23 12.21
N CYS A 208 14.15 21.11 12.38
CA CYS A 208 14.73 19.76 12.27
C CYS A 208 14.26 18.99 11.05
N SER A 209 13.37 19.54 10.23
CA SER A 209 12.77 18.85 9.06
C SER A 209 12.18 17.48 9.42
N MET A 210 11.62 17.37 10.63
CA MET A 210 11.01 16.14 11.10
C MET A 210 9.66 15.88 10.44
N ARG A 211 9.38 14.59 10.18
CA ARG A 211 8.06 14.17 9.70
C ARG A 211 7.05 14.16 10.86
N MET A 212 5.76 14.32 10.54
CA MET A 212 4.68 14.28 11.54
C MET A 212 4.77 13.07 12.46
N GLY A 213 4.97 11.86 11.92
CA GLY A 213 5.10 10.63 12.72
C GLY A 213 6.32 10.63 13.63
N GLU A 214 7.44 11.23 13.21
CA GLU A 214 8.66 11.38 14.01
C GLU A 214 8.45 12.37 15.16
N ILE A 215 7.78 13.52 14.89
CA ILE A 215 7.45 14.52 15.91
C ILE A 215 6.52 13.95 16.97
N THR A 216 5.45 13.29 16.55
CA THR A 216 4.47 12.73 17.48
C THR A 216 4.96 11.47 18.19
N GLY A 217 5.97 10.79 17.65
CA GLY A 217 6.63 9.63 18.23
C GLY A 217 7.90 9.94 19.00
N LEU A 218 8.29 11.22 19.11
CA LEU A 218 9.48 11.62 19.87
C LEU A 218 9.24 11.46 21.37
N THR A 219 10.12 10.75 22.03
CA THR A 219 10.10 10.49 23.47
C THR A 219 11.29 11.17 24.15
N TRP A 220 11.19 11.48 25.44
CA TRP A 220 12.21 12.24 26.16
C TRP A 220 13.56 11.54 26.27
N ASP A 221 13.61 10.22 26.21
CA ASP A 221 14.84 9.43 26.11
C ASP A 221 15.64 9.67 24.81
N CYS A 222 15.00 10.25 23.80
CA CYS A 222 15.61 10.63 22.52
C CYS A 222 15.95 12.13 22.43
N VAL A 223 15.77 12.91 23.50
CA VAL A 223 16.00 14.37 23.52
C VAL A 223 17.15 14.69 24.45
N HIS A 224 18.23 15.20 23.90
CA HIS A 224 19.48 15.52 24.58
C HIS A 224 19.64 17.04 24.67
N ILE A 225 19.29 17.61 25.84
CA ILE A 225 19.20 19.04 26.11
C ILE A 225 19.67 19.38 27.54
N SER A 226 20.70 18.71 28.06
CA SER A 226 21.33 19.08 29.33
C SER A 226 21.97 20.48 29.27
N ASP A 227 22.23 21.08 30.40
CA ASP A 227 22.87 22.40 30.45
C ASP A 227 24.23 22.42 29.75
N GLU A 228 25.00 21.32 29.88
CA GLU A 228 26.28 21.15 29.23
C GLU A 228 26.15 21.04 27.72
N GLU A 229 25.16 20.24 27.22
CA GLU A 229 24.91 20.08 25.79
C GLU A 229 24.45 21.40 25.17
N ILE A 230 23.57 22.15 25.83
CA ILE A 230 23.12 23.46 25.37
C ILE A 230 24.28 24.47 25.37
N ALA A 231 25.08 24.49 26.41
CA ALA A 231 26.22 25.42 26.54
C ALA A 231 27.29 25.19 25.46
N ARG A 232 27.46 23.94 25.01
CA ARG A 232 28.44 23.54 23.97
C ARG A 232 27.88 23.57 22.54
N ASP A 233 26.63 23.97 22.34
CA ASP A 233 25.89 23.82 21.06
C ASP A 233 25.79 22.36 20.57
N ASP A 234 25.80 21.40 21.50
CA ASP A 234 25.76 19.96 21.23
C ASP A 234 24.35 19.36 21.46
N ALA A 235 23.35 20.18 21.71
CA ALA A 235 21.97 19.72 21.88
C ALA A 235 21.42 19.04 20.62
N PHE A 236 20.75 17.91 20.78
CA PHE A 236 20.24 17.16 19.64
C PHE A 236 19.00 16.30 19.99
N VAL A 237 18.29 15.87 18.95
CA VAL A 237 17.27 14.84 19.05
C VAL A 237 17.71 13.61 18.25
N TRP A 238 17.44 12.43 18.82
CA TRP A 238 17.66 11.15 18.15
C TRP A 238 16.35 10.65 17.57
N ILE A 239 16.26 10.54 16.24
CA ILE A 239 15.05 10.10 15.57
C ILE A 239 15.16 8.61 15.31
N GLU A 240 14.47 7.79 16.08
CA GLU A 240 14.45 6.33 15.97
C GLU A 240 13.06 5.72 16.14
N LYS A 241 12.06 6.57 16.39
CA LYS A 241 10.67 6.17 16.63
C LYS A 241 9.72 7.02 15.80
N GLU A 242 8.60 6.45 15.41
CA GLU A 242 7.50 7.18 14.79
C GLU A 242 6.15 6.69 15.33
N LEU A 243 5.24 7.63 15.59
CA LEU A 243 3.85 7.31 15.92
C LEU A 243 3.04 7.18 14.63
N ALA A 244 2.29 6.09 14.53
CA ALA A 244 1.43 5.84 13.38
C ALA A 244 0.06 5.31 13.81
N ARG A 245 -0.97 5.65 13.03
CA ARG A 245 -2.28 5.02 13.15
C ARG A 245 -2.40 3.89 12.14
N VAL A 246 -2.64 2.68 12.62
CA VAL A 246 -2.59 1.45 11.83
C VAL A 246 -3.89 0.66 11.99
N ASP A 247 -4.35 0.02 10.93
CA ASP A 247 -5.51 -0.88 10.98
C ASP A 247 -5.19 -2.13 11.81
N GLN A 248 -6.08 -2.53 12.71
CA GLN A 248 -5.91 -3.73 13.52
C GLN A 248 -5.77 -5.00 12.67
N LYS A 249 -6.50 -5.08 11.55
CA LYS A 249 -6.38 -6.22 10.62
C LYS A 249 -4.98 -6.30 10.00
N ALA A 250 -4.34 -5.15 9.75
CA ALA A 250 -2.96 -5.13 9.25
C ALA A 250 -1.97 -5.64 10.30
N ILE A 251 -2.14 -5.28 11.58
CA ILE A 251 -1.31 -5.80 12.68
C ILE A 251 -1.45 -7.32 12.76
N ASN A 252 -2.68 -7.82 12.74
CA ASN A 252 -2.96 -9.26 12.83
C ASN A 252 -2.38 -10.07 11.65
N ALA A 253 -2.36 -9.49 10.45
CA ALA A 253 -1.91 -10.19 9.24
C ALA A 253 -0.40 -10.10 8.99
N VAL A 254 0.20 -8.94 9.24
CA VAL A 254 1.63 -8.67 8.96
C VAL A 254 2.50 -8.97 10.18
N GLY A 255 1.90 -8.91 11.37
CA GLY A 255 2.61 -9.06 12.65
C GLY A 255 3.17 -7.74 13.20
N GLU A 256 3.79 -7.83 14.36
CA GLU A 256 4.27 -6.68 15.14
C GLU A 256 5.77 -6.39 14.97
N LYS A 257 6.40 -6.91 13.91
CA LYS A 257 7.85 -6.91 13.72
C LYS A 257 8.56 -5.58 13.99
N ASP A 258 7.93 -4.45 13.62
CA ASP A 258 8.50 -3.11 13.78
C ASP A 258 7.79 -2.27 14.85
N ILE A 259 6.83 -2.86 15.57
CA ILE A 259 6.04 -2.18 16.59
C ILE A 259 6.81 -2.27 17.93
N LEU A 260 7.02 -1.10 18.54
CA LEU A 260 7.63 -0.97 19.88
C LEU A 260 6.56 -0.98 20.97
N PHE A 261 5.41 -0.34 20.70
CA PHE A 261 4.32 -0.25 21.65
C PHE A 261 2.98 -0.03 20.93
N VAL A 262 1.93 -0.72 21.40
CA VAL A 262 0.55 -0.53 20.94
C VAL A 262 -0.23 0.19 22.00
N PHE A 263 -0.65 1.42 21.74
CA PHE A 263 -1.42 2.19 22.71
C PHE A 263 -2.81 1.56 22.94
N PRO A 264 -3.31 1.56 24.19
CA PRO A 264 -4.64 1.08 24.51
C PRO A 264 -5.71 1.88 23.74
N ARG A 265 -6.87 1.30 23.53
CA ARG A 265 -8.02 2.06 22.98
C ARG A 265 -8.50 3.04 24.01
N LEU A 266 -8.75 4.27 23.60
CA LEU A 266 -9.51 5.19 24.43
C LEU A 266 -10.92 4.59 24.68
N MET A 267 -11.40 4.68 25.90
CA MET A 267 -12.72 4.15 26.29
C MET A 267 -13.81 4.66 25.36
N GLY A 268 -14.68 3.74 24.89
CA GLY A 268 -15.81 4.06 24.01
C GLY A 268 -15.51 4.15 22.51
N GLY A 269 -14.25 4.05 22.08
CA GLY A 269 -13.87 4.15 20.66
C GLY A 269 -14.16 2.86 19.85
N LYS A 270 -15.07 2.92 18.87
CA LYS A 270 -15.33 1.84 17.89
C LYS A 270 -14.31 1.83 16.71
N SER A 271 -13.16 2.50 16.84
CA SER A 271 -12.19 2.60 15.75
C SER A 271 -11.57 1.23 15.44
N SER A 272 -11.52 0.89 14.15
CA SER A 272 -10.78 -0.28 13.65
C SER A 272 -9.28 -0.10 13.69
N THR A 273 -8.79 1.11 14.01
CA THR A 273 -7.37 1.46 14.01
C THR A 273 -6.79 1.58 15.42
N ARG A 274 -5.48 1.38 15.53
CA ARG A 274 -4.66 1.55 16.73
C ARG A 274 -3.60 2.61 16.51
N LEU A 275 -3.27 3.33 17.56
CA LEU A 275 -2.02 4.10 17.62
C LEU A 275 -0.90 3.13 18.00
N VAL A 276 0.20 3.18 17.27
CA VAL A 276 1.37 2.36 17.53
C VAL A 276 2.62 3.24 17.49
N LEU A 277 3.50 3.04 18.45
CA LEU A 277 4.88 3.53 18.38
C LEU A 277 5.69 2.46 17.68
N LYS A 278 6.41 2.81 16.62
CA LYS A 278 7.16 1.85 15.84
C LYS A 278 8.49 2.40 15.35
N LYS A 279 9.37 1.51 14.92
CA LYS A 279 10.62 1.90 14.25
C LYS A 279 10.34 2.56 12.91
N PRO A 280 11.19 3.49 12.44
CA PRO A 280 11.12 4.04 11.09
C PRO A 280 11.23 2.93 10.04
N LYS A 281 10.66 3.17 8.86
CA LYS A 281 10.60 2.18 7.76
C LYS A 281 11.98 1.74 7.24
N THR A 282 12.99 2.59 7.34
CA THR A 282 14.35 2.33 6.85
C THR A 282 15.38 2.73 7.90
N GLU A 283 16.48 2.01 7.95
CA GLU A 283 17.61 2.35 8.84
C GLU A 283 18.15 3.76 8.59
N SER A 284 18.17 4.21 7.33
CA SER A 284 18.56 5.57 6.97
C SER A 284 17.65 6.68 7.52
N SER A 285 16.46 6.32 8.04
CA SER A 285 15.58 7.27 8.72
C SER A 285 15.98 7.47 10.19
N ILE A 286 16.74 6.54 10.76
CA ILE A 286 17.32 6.68 12.10
C ILE A 286 18.49 7.67 11.99
N ARG A 287 18.38 8.79 12.69
CA ARG A 287 19.37 9.86 12.57
C ARG A 287 19.43 10.76 13.79
N LYS A 288 20.61 11.33 14.02
CA LYS A 288 20.84 12.43 14.94
C LYS A 288 20.55 13.74 14.22
N VAL A 289 19.80 14.62 14.86
CA VAL A 289 19.52 15.97 14.35
C VAL A 289 19.92 16.99 15.43
N TRP A 290 20.91 17.81 15.10
CA TRP A 290 21.34 18.89 15.96
C TRP A 290 20.26 19.98 16.01
N ILE A 291 20.01 20.53 17.18
CA ILE A 291 18.98 21.55 17.38
C ILE A 291 19.60 22.88 17.86
N PRO A 292 19.08 24.01 17.40
CA PRO A 292 19.55 25.31 17.89
C PRO A 292 19.18 25.52 19.36
N ARG A 293 19.97 26.32 20.07
CA ARG A 293 19.75 26.65 21.50
C ARG A 293 18.31 27.10 21.78
N THR A 294 17.76 27.93 20.93
CA THR A 294 16.37 28.42 21.08
C THR A 294 15.36 27.27 21.14
N LEU A 295 15.50 26.26 20.28
CA LEU A 295 14.63 25.10 20.29
C LEU A 295 14.90 24.21 21.53
N ALA A 296 16.15 24.08 21.95
CA ALA A 296 16.50 23.33 23.17
C ALA A 296 15.83 23.94 24.42
N PHE A 297 15.79 25.28 24.53
CA PHE A 297 15.07 25.96 25.61
C PHE A 297 13.56 25.76 25.53
N ILE A 298 12.96 25.85 24.32
CA ILE A 298 11.54 25.58 24.12
C ILE A 298 11.18 24.14 24.55
N LEU A 299 12.01 23.17 24.21
CA LEU A 299 11.81 21.76 24.61
C LEU A 299 11.94 21.58 26.12
N ARG A 300 12.88 22.28 26.79
CA ARG A 300 13.04 22.22 28.23
C ARG A 300 11.82 22.79 28.96
N GLU A 301 11.34 23.97 28.57
CA GLU A 301 10.11 24.53 29.13
C GLU A 301 8.91 23.62 28.92
N TRP A 302 8.85 22.98 27.74
CA TRP A 302 7.78 22.04 27.43
C TRP A 302 7.85 20.79 28.33
N LYS A 303 9.06 20.26 28.58
CA LYS A 303 9.29 19.15 29.51
C LYS A 303 8.81 19.49 30.92
N GLU A 304 9.21 20.64 31.44
CA GLU A 304 8.77 21.09 32.76
C GLU A 304 7.25 21.21 32.89
N LYS A 305 6.57 21.69 31.83
CA LYS A 305 5.11 21.73 31.81
C LYS A 305 4.49 20.34 31.80
N GLN A 306 5.07 19.39 31.08
CA GLN A 306 4.59 18.01 31.06
C GLN A 306 4.85 17.29 32.40
N ASP A 307 6.02 17.50 33.00
CA ASP A 307 6.37 16.91 34.29
C ASP A 307 5.41 17.41 35.40
N LYS A 308 5.10 18.70 35.45
CA LYS A 308 4.08 19.26 36.36
C LYS A 308 2.68 18.69 36.12
N LEU A 309 2.30 18.50 34.84
CA LEU A 309 1.01 17.91 34.50
C LEU A 309 0.95 16.44 34.94
N LYS A 310 2.05 15.70 34.78
CA LYS A 310 2.16 14.31 35.21
C LYS A 310 2.03 14.20 36.73
N GLU A 311 2.75 15.03 37.49
CA GLU A 311 2.61 15.11 38.95
C GLU A 311 1.17 15.40 39.39
N PHE A 312 0.47 16.29 38.67
CA PHE A 312 -0.93 16.63 38.99
C PHE A 312 -1.90 15.50 38.68
N MET A 313 -1.67 14.73 37.59
CA MET A 313 -2.58 13.64 37.18
C MET A 313 -2.34 12.32 37.93
N GLY A 314 -1.21 12.18 38.63
CA GLY A 314 -0.79 10.92 39.23
C GLY A 314 -0.14 9.97 38.19
N ASP A 315 0.54 8.93 38.71
CA ASP A 315 1.26 7.94 37.90
C ASP A 315 0.35 6.77 37.41
N ASP A 316 -0.93 7.00 37.09
CA ASP A 316 -1.82 5.98 36.57
C ASP A 316 -1.65 5.72 35.05
#